data_3743f93624538bce2c25a8aa0484922c
#
_entry.id   3743f93624538bce2c25a8aa0484922c
#
_cell.length_a   1.000
_cell.length_b   1.000
_cell.length_c   1.000
_cell.angle_alpha   90.00
_cell.angle_beta   90.00
_cell.angle_gamma   90.00
#
_symmetry.space_group_name_H-M   'P 1'
#
loop_
_entity.id
_entity.type
_entity.pdbx_description
1 polymer ?
#
loop_
_entity_poly.entity_id
_entity_poly.type
_entity_poly.pdbx_seq_one_letter_code
_entity_poly.pdbx_strand_id
1 'polypeptide(L)'
;MAGKWIPNIVPPAAPWHAARAGDDYGARDEPDWTTIDWGEHLARVEIGGRVVNYVDYGSGEGPPVVFVHGVSGNWQNWLENIPRIGQERRVVALDLPGFGESEDLEGEVSMSRLGRTVDGLCEHLGLGEVALVGNSMGGFVAAETAIQFPERVERLTLCSAAGITTNELRREPIMAWGRVVAMSGASSAAEVRMAILRPRLRHLIFSLIVRHPSRIPADILFEIAQGAGKRAFLPTLRAIVEYDFRDRLPDIRCPTLIVWGEKDAIIPAKDAYEYERLIPGTQPVVMLEDTGHVGMIERPRTFNAALLEFISGPTPDQGQGAGEGEPEPAAA
;
A
#
# COMPACT_ATOMS: atom_id res chain seq x y z
N MET A 1 -32.22 -6.15 -8.49
CA MET A 1 -31.72 -7.55 -8.53
C MET A 1 -30.20 -7.44 -8.36
N ALA A 2 -29.71 -7.70 -7.16
CA ALA A 2 -28.26 -7.63 -6.87
C ALA A 2 -27.55 -8.74 -7.65
N GLY A 3 -26.74 -8.35 -8.63
CA GLY A 3 -25.91 -9.26 -9.39
C GLY A 3 -25.01 -10.07 -8.42
N LYS A 4 -25.05 -11.38 -8.55
CA LYS A 4 -24.14 -12.27 -7.80
C LYS A 4 -22.73 -11.95 -8.26
N TRP A 5 -21.96 -11.25 -7.42
CA TRP A 5 -20.53 -11.09 -7.63
C TRP A 5 -19.87 -12.47 -7.54
N ILE A 6 -19.34 -12.93 -8.65
CA ILE A 6 -18.39 -14.06 -8.69
C ILE A 6 -17.03 -13.39 -8.65
N PRO A 7 -16.16 -13.68 -7.65
CA PRO A 7 -14.81 -13.19 -7.68
C PRO A 7 -14.20 -13.53 -9.04
N ASN A 8 -13.58 -12.55 -9.72
CA ASN A 8 -12.67 -12.86 -10.80
C ASN A 8 -11.49 -13.61 -10.15
N ILE A 9 -11.66 -14.92 -10.00
CA ILE A 9 -10.60 -15.77 -9.48
C ILE A 9 -9.53 -15.76 -10.57
N VAL A 10 -8.53 -14.88 -10.41
CA VAL A 10 -7.31 -14.97 -11.19
C VAL A 10 -6.62 -16.23 -10.72
N PRO A 11 -6.57 -17.30 -11.54
CA PRO A 11 -5.96 -18.54 -11.10
C PRO A 11 -4.48 -18.28 -10.82
N PRO A 12 -3.90 -18.91 -9.79
CA PRO A 12 -2.47 -18.86 -9.54
C PRO A 12 -1.70 -19.18 -10.83
N ALA A 13 -0.61 -18.45 -11.10
CA ALA A 13 0.23 -18.76 -12.24
C ALA A 13 0.84 -20.15 -12.07
N ALA A 14 0.77 -20.98 -13.09
CA ALA A 14 1.50 -22.23 -13.06
C ALA A 14 3.02 -21.95 -12.98
N PRO A 15 3.81 -22.74 -12.23
CA PRO A 15 5.23 -22.47 -12.00
C PRO A 15 6.06 -22.28 -13.29
N TRP A 16 5.68 -22.93 -14.41
CA TRP A 16 6.35 -22.78 -15.69
C TRP A 16 6.06 -21.44 -16.41
N HIS A 17 5.04 -20.69 -16.00
CA HIS A 17 4.79 -19.35 -16.52
C HIS A 17 5.80 -18.32 -16.01
N ALA A 18 6.47 -18.60 -14.89
CA ALA A 18 7.45 -17.69 -14.30
C ALA A 18 8.60 -17.31 -15.26
N ALA A 19 8.94 -18.17 -16.21
CA ALA A 19 9.95 -17.88 -17.25
C ALA A 19 9.54 -16.75 -18.22
N ARG A 20 8.25 -16.40 -18.27
CA ARG A 20 7.69 -15.36 -19.16
C ARG A 20 7.50 -14.02 -18.45
N ALA A 21 7.78 -13.93 -17.17
CA ALA A 21 7.48 -12.73 -16.37
C ALA A 21 8.33 -11.49 -16.74
N GLY A 22 9.30 -11.61 -17.65
CA GLY A 22 10.23 -10.54 -17.99
C GLY A 22 11.43 -10.44 -17.04
N ASP A 23 12.44 -9.69 -17.43
CA ASP A 23 13.71 -9.59 -16.67
C ASP A 23 13.62 -8.63 -15.47
N ASP A 24 12.67 -7.71 -15.46
CA ASP A 24 12.41 -6.76 -14.38
C ASP A 24 11.62 -7.38 -13.22
N TYR A 25 10.95 -8.53 -13.43
CA TYR A 25 10.15 -9.18 -12.42
C TYR A 25 11.02 -9.76 -11.28
N GLY A 26 10.84 -9.24 -10.07
CA GLY A 26 11.65 -9.60 -8.89
C GLY A 26 13.09 -9.12 -8.96
N ALA A 27 13.43 -8.26 -9.94
CA ALA A 27 14.75 -7.68 -10.05
C ALA A 27 14.87 -6.49 -9.08
N ARG A 28 15.78 -6.61 -8.09
CA ARG A 28 16.07 -5.52 -7.16
C ARG A 28 16.47 -4.23 -7.85
N ASP A 29 16.11 -3.13 -7.22
CA ASP A 29 16.63 -1.81 -7.60
C ASP A 29 17.88 -1.48 -6.79
N GLU A 30 18.60 -0.44 -7.20
CA GLU A 30 19.79 0.05 -6.49
C GLU A 30 19.44 1.28 -5.64
N PRO A 31 20.01 1.39 -4.43
CA PRO A 31 20.91 0.47 -3.72
C PRO A 31 20.22 -0.78 -3.21
N ASP A 32 20.95 -1.90 -3.14
CA ASP A 32 20.46 -3.15 -2.56
C ASP A 32 20.21 -2.99 -1.06
N TRP A 33 18.95 -3.16 -0.62
CA TRP A 33 18.54 -3.01 0.76
C TRP A 33 19.24 -3.96 1.73
N THR A 34 19.77 -5.09 1.24
CA THR A 34 20.49 -6.08 2.07
C THR A 34 21.85 -5.57 2.56
N THR A 35 22.36 -4.47 1.97
CA THR A 35 23.63 -3.85 2.34
C THR A 35 23.48 -2.75 3.40
N ILE A 36 22.25 -2.42 3.79
CA ILE A 36 21.93 -1.33 4.73
C ILE A 36 21.78 -1.90 6.14
N ASP A 37 22.40 -1.27 7.12
CA ASP A 37 22.12 -1.55 8.54
C ASP A 37 20.85 -0.82 8.97
N TRP A 38 19.73 -1.52 8.84
CA TRP A 38 18.43 -0.97 9.20
C TRP A 38 18.30 -0.62 10.68
N GLY A 39 19.12 -1.21 11.55
CA GLY A 39 19.14 -0.89 12.97
C GLY A 39 19.43 0.58 13.26
N GLU A 40 20.24 1.24 12.41
CA GLU A 40 20.58 2.66 12.54
C GLU A 40 19.42 3.59 12.12
N HIS A 41 18.43 3.07 11.40
CA HIS A 41 17.30 3.82 10.86
C HIS A 41 15.97 3.54 11.55
N LEU A 42 15.93 2.52 12.43
CA LEU A 42 14.73 2.17 13.19
C LEU A 42 14.54 3.11 14.38
N ALA A 43 13.31 3.57 14.55
CA ALA A 43 12.93 4.40 15.69
C ALA A 43 11.54 4.05 16.19
N ARG A 44 11.21 4.49 17.39
CA ARG A 44 9.91 4.32 18.02
C ARG A 44 9.45 5.62 18.63
N VAL A 45 8.15 5.89 18.54
CA VAL A 45 7.53 7.09 19.09
C VAL A 45 6.15 6.78 19.64
N GLU A 46 5.72 7.52 20.64
CA GLU A 46 4.36 7.44 21.16
C GLU A 46 3.43 8.36 20.38
N ILE A 47 2.41 7.79 19.72
CA ILE A 47 1.36 8.50 18.98
C ILE A 47 0.01 8.10 19.58
N GLY A 48 -0.71 9.07 20.13
CA GLY A 48 -2.00 8.81 20.75
C GLY A 48 -1.98 7.80 21.90
N GLY A 49 -0.90 7.78 22.69
CA GLY A 49 -0.71 6.88 23.82
C GLY A 49 -0.28 5.45 23.43
N ARG A 50 0.20 5.24 22.20
CA ARG A 50 0.65 3.95 21.70
C ARG A 50 1.99 4.06 20.98
N VAL A 51 2.88 3.10 21.21
CA VAL A 51 4.18 3.06 20.54
C VAL A 51 4.00 2.66 19.09
N VAL A 52 4.51 3.49 18.20
CA VAL A 52 4.59 3.27 16.75
C VAL A 52 6.06 3.06 16.38
N ASN A 53 6.35 1.94 15.72
CA ASN A 53 7.65 1.62 15.17
C ASN A 53 7.73 2.12 13.72
N TYR A 54 8.88 2.70 13.33
CA TYR A 54 9.08 3.19 11.98
C TYR A 54 10.56 3.18 11.59
N VAL A 55 10.81 3.25 10.29
CA VAL A 55 12.11 3.53 9.67
C VAL A 55 12.12 4.96 9.19
N ASP A 56 13.24 5.66 9.36
CA ASP A 56 13.52 7.00 8.84
C ASP A 56 14.85 6.95 8.06
N TYR A 57 14.76 7.09 6.73
CA TYR A 57 15.89 6.85 5.83
C TYR A 57 16.00 7.92 4.75
N GLY A 58 17.22 8.23 4.32
CA GLY A 58 17.48 9.20 3.27
C GLY A 58 17.36 10.66 3.76
N SER A 59 17.72 11.60 2.90
CA SER A 59 17.80 13.02 3.27
C SER A 59 17.69 13.96 2.06
N GLY A 60 16.96 13.57 1.03
CA GLY A 60 16.77 14.40 -0.17
C GLY A 60 15.92 15.63 0.07
N GLU A 61 15.92 16.56 -0.88
CA GLU A 61 15.13 17.77 -0.85
C GLU A 61 13.68 17.52 -1.34
N GLY A 62 12.75 18.33 -0.87
CA GLY A 62 11.31 18.26 -1.20
C GLY A 62 10.52 17.44 -0.19
N PRO A 63 9.18 17.28 -0.43
CA PRO A 63 8.30 16.58 0.48
C PRO A 63 8.76 15.14 0.75
N PRO A 64 8.80 14.73 2.03
CA PRO A 64 9.14 13.36 2.40
C PRO A 64 8.14 12.34 1.85
N VAL A 65 8.61 11.11 1.63
CA VAL A 65 7.74 10.00 1.23
C VAL A 65 7.38 9.17 2.46
N VAL A 66 6.09 8.96 2.69
CA VAL A 66 5.60 8.12 3.80
C VAL A 66 4.94 6.87 3.24
N PHE A 67 5.47 5.70 3.60
CA PHE A 67 5.00 4.40 3.16
C PHE A 67 4.10 3.73 4.19
N VAL A 68 2.92 3.25 3.75
CA VAL A 68 1.92 2.57 4.58
C VAL A 68 1.66 1.16 4.05
N HIS A 69 1.97 0.14 4.85
CA HIS A 69 1.86 -1.27 4.46
C HIS A 69 0.42 -1.81 4.47
N GLY A 70 0.21 -2.95 3.81
CA GLY A 70 -1.06 -3.69 3.79
C GLY A 70 -1.34 -4.50 5.06
N VAL A 71 -2.51 -5.13 5.13
CA VAL A 71 -2.88 -6.04 6.22
C VAL A 71 -1.87 -7.19 6.32
N SER A 72 -1.49 -7.59 7.53
CA SER A 72 -0.41 -8.55 7.78
C SER A 72 0.97 -8.12 7.26
N GLY A 73 1.14 -6.85 6.92
CA GLY A 73 2.43 -6.28 6.54
C GLY A 73 3.13 -5.62 7.73
N ASN A 74 4.24 -5.01 7.40
CA ASN A 74 5.09 -4.21 8.26
C ASN A 74 5.91 -3.26 7.37
N TRP A 75 6.75 -2.40 7.92
CA TRP A 75 7.57 -1.47 7.15
C TRP A 75 8.47 -2.21 6.12
N GLN A 76 8.87 -3.45 6.40
CA GLN A 76 9.72 -4.25 5.51
C GLN A 76 9.05 -4.58 4.15
N ASN A 77 7.74 -4.38 4.02
CA ASN A 77 7.06 -4.49 2.72
C ASN A 77 7.62 -3.51 1.67
N TRP A 78 8.35 -2.47 2.13
CA TRP A 78 8.92 -1.41 1.30
C TRP A 78 10.43 -1.49 1.12
N LEU A 79 11.08 -2.59 1.55
CA LEU A 79 12.54 -2.77 1.46
C LEU A 79 13.09 -2.61 0.03
N GLU A 80 12.35 -3.05 -0.99
CA GLU A 80 12.73 -2.89 -2.40
C GLU A 80 12.53 -1.45 -2.93
N ASN A 81 11.96 -0.55 -2.12
CA ASN A 81 11.60 0.81 -2.53
C ASN A 81 12.34 1.88 -1.73
N ILE A 82 12.45 1.70 -0.42
CA ILE A 82 13.05 2.70 0.50
C ILE A 82 14.45 3.13 0.04
N PRO A 83 15.39 2.23 -0.32
CA PRO A 83 16.74 2.65 -0.67
C PRO A 83 16.79 3.53 -1.93
N ARG A 84 16.01 3.16 -2.95
CA ARG A 84 16.00 3.92 -4.22
C ARG A 84 15.34 5.29 -4.05
N ILE A 85 14.21 5.34 -3.37
CA ILE A 85 13.52 6.60 -3.09
C ILE A 85 14.32 7.48 -2.14
N GLY A 86 15.00 6.86 -1.16
CA GLY A 86 15.84 7.54 -0.17
C GLY A 86 17.08 8.25 -0.73
N GLN A 87 17.47 7.95 -1.97
CA GLN A 87 18.50 8.72 -2.67
C GLN A 87 18.02 10.14 -3.06
N GLU A 88 16.71 10.33 -3.22
CA GLU A 88 16.13 11.58 -3.72
C GLU A 88 15.24 12.29 -2.69
N ARG A 89 14.72 11.56 -1.70
CA ARG A 89 13.78 12.06 -0.69
C ARG A 89 14.08 11.48 0.69
N ARG A 90 13.69 12.17 1.75
CA ARG A 90 13.54 11.56 3.06
C ARG A 90 12.38 10.58 3.01
N VAL A 91 12.57 9.37 3.53
CA VAL A 91 11.57 8.30 3.52
C VAL A 91 11.25 7.87 4.93
N VAL A 92 9.96 7.78 5.25
CA VAL A 92 9.46 7.20 6.48
C VAL A 92 8.57 6.01 6.14
N ALA A 93 8.82 4.85 6.73
CA ALA A 93 7.95 3.68 6.60
C ALA A 93 7.56 3.20 8.00
N LEU A 94 6.26 3.18 8.30
CA LEU A 94 5.79 2.83 9.63
C LEU A 94 5.20 1.43 9.70
N ASP A 95 5.21 0.87 10.90
CA ASP A 95 4.31 -0.23 11.26
C ASP A 95 3.00 0.36 11.75
N LEU A 96 1.90 0.07 11.07
CA LEU A 96 0.58 0.48 11.57
C LEU A 96 0.27 -0.19 12.91
N PRO A 97 -0.52 0.46 13.79
CA PRO A 97 -0.88 -0.10 15.08
C PRO A 97 -1.41 -1.54 15.01
N GLY A 98 -0.82 -2.41 15.82
CA GLY A 98 -1.12 -3.83 15.88
C GLY A 98 -0.41 -4.70 14.85
N PHE A 99 0.50 -4.11 14.05
CA PHE A 99 1.34 -4.80 13.08
C PHE A 99 2.82 -4.53 13.37
N GLY A 100 3.71 -5.34 12.76
CA GLY A 100 5.15 -5.20 12.96
C GLY A 100 5.52 -5.18 14.46
N GLU A 101 6.24 -4.15 14.86
CA GLU A 101 6.67 -3.90 16.23
C GLU A 101 5.89 -2.74 16.90
N SER A 102 4.82 -2.26 16.27
CA SER A 102 3.91 -1.27 16.86
C SER A 102 2.91 -1.90 17.81
N GLU A 103 2.53 -1.16 18.85
CA GLU A 103 1.50 -1.58 19.82
C GLU A 103 0.10 -1.60 19.18
N ASP A 104 -0.78 -2.44 19.74
CA ASP A 104 -2.18 -2.49 19.36
C ASP A 104 -2.90 -1.17 19.69
N LEU A 105 -3.86 -0.78 18.83
CA LEU A 105 -4.79 0.30 19.18
C LEU A 105 -5.63 -0.10 20.40
N GLU A 106 -5.89 0.85 21.27
CA GLU A 106 -6.86 0.67 22.33
C GLU A 106 -8.29 0.78 21.77
N GLY A 107 -9.11 -0.24 22.02
CA GLY A 107 -10.50 -0.29 21.54
C GLY A 107 -10.61 -0.70 20.05
N GLU A 108 -11.59 -0.16 19.36
CA GLU A 108 -11.94 -0.58 18.01
C GLU A 108 -10.95 -0.06 16.95
N VAL A 109 -10.54 -0.95 16.03
CA VAL A 109 -9.74 -0.59 14.85
C VAL A 109 -10.67 0.01 13.79
N SER A 110 -10.28 1.15 13.21
CA SER A 110 -10.94 1.73 12.06
C SER A 110 -9.93 2.40 11.11
N MET A 111 -10.25 2.50 9.83
CA MET A 111 -9.39 3.15 8.83
C MET A 111 -9.10 4.60 9.23
N SER A 112 -10.12 5.30 9.72
CA SER A 112 -10.01 6.67 10.21
C SER A 112 -9.00 6.83 11.38
N ARG A 113 -8.95 5.87 12.31
CA ARG A 113 -7.98 5.90 13.43
C ARG A 113 -6.57 5.58 12.95
N LEU A 114 -6.43 4.65 12.00
CA LEU A 114 -5.14 4.35 11.38
C LEU A 114 -4.61 5.57 10.61
N GLY A 115 -5.48 6.29 9.88
CA GLY A 115 -5.14 7.55 9.22
C GLY A 115 -4.65 8.63 10.20
N ARG A 116 -5.30 8.78 11.37
CA ARG A 116 -4.83 9.68 12.43
C ARG A 116 -3.45 9.28 13.00
N THR A 117 -3.13 7.99 13.03
CA THR A 117 -1.78 7.56 13.45
C THR A 117 -0.74 7.98 12.41
N VAL A 118 -1.05 7.87 11.11
CA VAL A 118 -0.15 8.32 10.04
C VAL A 118 0.09 9.84 10.15
N ASP A 119 -0.97 10.65 10.28
CA ASP A 119 -0.83 12.10 10.43
C ASP A 119 -0.08 12.46 11.71
N GLY A 120 -0.40 11.83 12.84
CA GLY A 120 0.29 12.07 14.12
C GLY A 120 1.79 11.73 14.07
N LEU A 121 2.18 10.71 13.31
CA LEU A 121 3.60 10.42 13.07
C LEU A 121 4.25 11.53 12.23
N CYS A 122 3.60 11.98 11.17
CA CYS A 122 4.08 13.10 10.36
C CYS A 122 4.24 14.38 11.19
N GLU A 123 3.27 14.69 12.04
CA GLU A 123 3.31 15.83 12.96
C GLU A 123 4.50 15.72 13.93
N HIS A 124 4.64 14.55 14.58
CA HIS A 124 5.74 14.30 15.52
C HIS A 124 7.12 14.49 14.87
N LEU A 125 7.28 14.04 13.63
CA LEU A 125 8.53 14.13 12.87
C LEU A 125 8.74 15.49 12.19
N GLY A 126 7.76 16.40 12.29
CA GLY A 126 7.80 17.73 11.66
C GLY A 126 7.88 17.67 10.13
N LEU A 127 7.22 16.68 9.49
CA LEU A 127 7.35 16.45 8.06
C LEU A 127 6.65 17.49 7.18
N GLY A 128 5.70 18.26 7.70
CA GLY A 128 4.88 19.16 6.86
C GLY A 128 4.02 18.37 5.87
N GLU A 129 3.99 18.78 4.61
CA GLU A 129 3.34 18.05 3.52
C GLU A 129 4.19 16.84 3.11
N VAL A 130 3.54 15.73 2.76
CA VAL A 130 4.21 14.47 2.39
C VAL A 130 3.65 13.88 1.10
N ALA A 131 4.47 13.12 0.38
CA ALA A 131 4.00 12.16 -0.61
C ALA A 131 3.62 10.87 0.13
N LEU A 132 2.33 10.55 0.18
CA LEU A 132 1.81 9.40 0.92
C LEU A 132 1.58 8.22 -0.01
N VAL A 133 2.18 7.07 0.30
CA VAL A 133 2.15 5.87 -0.54
C VAL A 133 1.61 4.70 0.26
N GLY A 134 0.55 4.05 -0.22
CA GLY A 134 -0.06 2.93 0.49
C GLY A 134 -0.37 1.72 -0.39
N ASN A 135 -0.11 0.52 0.13
CA ASN A 135 -0.47 -0.73 -0.53
C ASN A 135 -1.64 -1.41 0.16
N SER A 136 -2.63 -1.91 -0.61
CA SER A 136 -3.75 -2.70 -0.09
C SER A 136 -4.53 -1.93 0.99
N MET A 137 -4.62 -2.46 2.22
CA MET A 137 -5.14 -1.74 3.39
C MET A 137 -4.42 -0.40 3.59
N GLY A 138 -3.09 -0.37 3.42
CA GLY A 138 -2.32 0.88 3.52
C GLY A 138 -2.74 1.92 2.51
N GLY A 139 -3.15 1.51 1.30
CA GLY A 139 -3.75 2.39 0.30
C GLY A 139 -5.11 2.96 0.76
N PHE A 140 -5.93 2.14 1.42
CA PHE A 140 -7.16 2.60 2.04
C PHE A 140 -6.89 3.62 3.16
N VAL A 141 -5.93 3.32 4.04
CA VAL A 141 -5.51 4.23 5.11
C VAL A 141 -4.94 5.53 4.54
N ALA A 142 -4.12 5.45 3.48
CA ALA A 142 -3.55 6.63 2.83
C ALA A 142 -4.63 7.53 2.20
N ALA A 143 -5.60 6.95 1.51
CA ALA A 143 -6.75 7.68 0.97
C ALA A 143 -7.58 8.33 2.09
N GLU A 144 -7.85 7.60 3.18
CA GLU A 144 -8.56 8.12 4.35
C GLU A 144 -7.77 9.25 5.04
N THR A 145 -6.43 9.16 5.07
CA THR A 145 -5.57 10.23 5.59
C THR A 145 -5.67 11.48 4.72
N ALA A 146 -5.62 11.33 3.38
CA ALA A 146 -5.76 12.45 2.45
C ALA A 146 -7.12 13.15 2.56
N ILE A 147 -8.19 12.39 2.87
CA ILE A 147 -9.53 12.96 3.10
C ILE A 147 -9.60 13.70 4.45
N GLN A 148 -9.03 13.13 5.51
CA GLN A 148 -9.11 13.73 6.85
C GLN A 148 -8.16 14.92 7.03
N PHE A 149 -7.00 14.87 6.39
CA PHE A 149 -5.89 15.83 6.55
C PHE A 149 -5.38 16.28 5.17
N PRO A 150 -6.20 16.99 4.38
CA PRO A 150 -5.85 17.39 3.02
C PRO A 150 -4.58 18.25 2.95
N GLU A 151 -4.27 19.01 4.00
CA GLU A 151 -3.06 19.84 4.10
C GLU A 151 -1.80 19.02 4.39
N ARG A 152 -1.95 17.75 4.75
CA ARG A 152 -0.83 16.84 5.04
C ARG A 152 -0.32 16.15 3.79
N VAL A 153 -1.18 15.89 2.83
CA VAL A 153 -0.87 15.04 1.68
C VAL A 153 -0.71 15.88 0.42
N GLU A 154 0.53 16.15 0.03
CA GLU A 154 0.85 16.82 -1.23
C GLU A 154 0.53 15.94 -2.45
N ARG A 155 0.86 14.64 -2.34
CA ARG A 155 0.62 13.63 -3.39
C ARG A 155 0.24 12.31 -2.78
N LEU A 156 -0.66 11.60 -3.44
CA LEU A 156 -1.14 10.29 -3.00
C LEU A 156 -0.78 9.22 -4.02
N THR A 157 -0.23 8.08 -3.57
CA THR A 157 -0.04 6.90 -4.41
C THR A 157 -0.78 5.71 -3.84
N LEU A 158 -1.68 5.13 -4.63
CA LEU A 158 -2.50 3.97 -4.29
C LEU A 158 -1.99 2.74 -5.05
N CYS A 159 -1.36 1.81 -4.32
CA CYS A 159 -0.87 0.54 -4.89
C CYS A 159 -1.82 -0.59 -4.51
N SER A 160 -2.57 -1.14 -5.48
CA SER A 160 -3.55 -2.22 -5.25
C SER A 160 -4.43 -1.99 -4.02
N ALA A 161 -4.97 -0.77 -3.88
CA ALA A 161 -5.64 -0.29 -2.66
C ALA A 161 -6.98 -1.01 -2.40
N ALA A 162 -7.22 -1.38 -1.14
CA ALA A 162 -8.52 -1.88 -0.70
C ALA A 162 -9.52 -0.72 -0.55
N GLY A 163 -10.83 -1.04 -0.50
CA GLY A 163 -11.88 -0.04 -0.19
C GLY A 163 -13.01 0.02 -1.22
N ILE A 164 -12.83 -0.43 -2.44
CA ILE A 164 -13.88 -0.47 -3.47
C ILE A 164 -14.62 -1.82 -3.42
N THR A 165 -14.09 -2.86 -4.06
CA THR A 165 -14.75 -4.17 -4.10
C THR A 165 -14.81 -4.86 -2.74
N THR A 166 -13.88 -4.54 -1.81
CA THR A 166 -13.87 -5.14 -0.47
C THR A 166 -15.16 -4.89 0.30
N ASN A 167 -15.85 -3.78 0.05
CA ASN A 167 -17.12 -3.46 0.68
C ASN A 167 -18.32 -4.22 0.06
N GLU A 168 -18.16 -4.72 -1.16
CA GLU A 168 -19.18 -5.55 -1.85
C GLU A 168 -19.09 -7.02 -1.42
N LEU A 169 -18.01 -7.41 -0.75
CA LEU A 169 -17.78 -8.79 -0.33
C LEU A 169 -18.72 -9.18 0.81
N ARG A 170 -19.22 -10.41 0.77
CA ARG A 170 -20.00 -10.93 1.90
C ARG A 170 -19.10 -11.11 3.11
N ARG A 171 -19.41 -10.41 4.19
CA ARG A 171 -18.67 -10.39 5.44
C ARG A 171 -18.30 -11.78 5.97
N GLU A 172 -19.27 -12.69 6.06
CA GLU A 172 -19.09 -13.99 6.69
C GLU A 172 -18.04 -14.90 6.02
N PRO A 173 -18.04 -15.09 4.68
CA PRO A 173 -17.00 -15.89 4.03
C PRO A 173 -15.59 -15.32 4.22
N ILE A 174 -15.44 -13.98 4.17
CA ILE A 174 -14.14 -13.32 4.35
C ILE A 174 -13.64 -13.48 5.77
N MET A 175 -14.50 -13.26 6.75
CA MET A 175 -14.14 -13.43 8.15
C MET A 175 -13.81 -14.90 8.49
N ALA A 176 -14.52 -15.87 7.87
CA ALA A 176 -14.18 -17.28 8.01
C ALA A 176 -12.81 -17.62 7.41
N TRP A 177 -12.52 -17.12 6.21
CA TRP A 177 -11.20 -17.26 5.58
C TRP A 177 -10.12 -16.56 6.40
N GLY A 178 -10.37 -15.35 6.88
CA GLY A 178 -9.46 -14.61 7.75
C GLY A 178 -9.10 -15.37 9.02
N ARG A 179 -10.06 -16.06 9.65
CA ARG A 179 -9.78 -16.93 10.81
C ARG A 179 -8.84 -18.09 10.45
N VAL A 180 -9.03 -18.72 9.29
CA VAL A 180 -8.13 -19.79 8.81
C VAL A 180 -6.71 -19.24 8.61
N VAL A 181 -6.58 -18.07 7.99
CA VAL A 181 -5.27 -17.40 7.79
C VAL A 181 -4.62 -17.04 9.14
N ALA A 182 -5.38 -16.46 10.06
CA ALA A 182 -4.89 -16.12 11.40
C ALA A 182 -4.40 -17.36 12.18
N MET A 183 -5.09 -18.49 12.04
CA MET A 183 -4.68 -19.76 12.68
C MET A 183 -3.44 -20.38 12.04
N SER A 184 -3.20 -20.15 10.75
CA SER A 184 -2.01 -20.66 10.04
C SER A 184 -0.73 -19.88 10.35
N GLY A 185 -0.83 -18.66 10.90
CA GLY A 185 0.29 -17.80 11.26
C GLY A 185 1.08 -18.20 12.51
N ALA A 186 0.80 -19.37 13.09
CA ALA A 186 1.48 -19.87 14.31
C ALA A 186 2.83 -20.56 14.04
N SER A 187 3.34 -20.52 12.80
CA SER A 187 4.62 -21.15 12.44
C SER A 187 5.81 -20.36 12.98
N SER A 188 6.84 -21.05 13.45
CA SER A 188 8.08 -20.38 13.83
C SER A 188 8.80 -19.76 12.62
N ALA A 189 9.62 -18.73 12.87
CA ALA A 189 10.42 -18.09 11.80
C ALA A 189 11.29 -19.12 11.05
N ALA A 190 11.79 -20.14 11.72
CA ALA A 190 12.55 -21.23 11.11
C ALA A 190 11.70 -22.07 10.14
N GLU A 191 10.46 -22.39 10.52
CA GLU A 191 9.54 -23.15 9.65
C GLU A 191 9.13 -22.33 8.42
N VAL A 192 8.84 -21.03 8.60
CA VAL A 192 8.55 -20.11 7.50
C VAL A 192 9.75 -20.04 6.55
N ARG A 193 10.96 -19.86 7.06
CA ARG A 193 12.19 -19.84 6.25
C ARG A 193 12.38 -21.14 5.47
N MET A 194 12.20 -22.28 6.13
CA MET A 194 12.31 -23.60 5.47
C MET A 194 11.24 -23.80 4.39
N ALA A 195 10.04 -23.27 4.58
CA ALA A 195 8.98 -23.33 3.58
C ALA A 195 9.30 -22.44 2.37
N ILE A 196 9.80 -21.23 2.59
CA ILE A 196 10.21 -20.28 1.53
C ILE A 196 11.34 -20.86 0.66
N LEU A 197 12.28 -21.59 1.25
CA LEU A 197 13.37 -22.24 0.51
C LEU A 197 12.90 -23.41 -0.37
N ARG A 198 11.68 -23.93 -0.16
CA ARG A 198 11.10 -25.02 -0.95
C ARG A 198 10.18 -24.46 -2.03
N PRO A 199 10.50 -24.53 -3.33
CA PRO A 199 9.74 -23.85 -4.40
C PRO A 199 8.24 -24.13 -4.41
N ARG A 200 7.84 -25.38 -4.14
CA ARG A 200 6.41 -25.78 -4.11
C ARG A 200 5.66 -25.17 -2.93
N LEU A 201 6.27 -25.15 -1.73
CA LEU A 201 5.67 -24.54 -0.54
C LEU A 201 5.65 -23.02 -0.66
N ARG A 202 6.72 -22.40 -1.18
CA ARG A 202 6.77 -20.98 -1.51
C ARG A 202 5.60 -20.60 -2.42
N HIS A 203 5.41 -21.35 -3.49
CA HIS A 203 4.31 -21.10 -4.42
C HIS A 203 2.95 -21.22 -3.71
N LEU A 204 2.73 -22.27 -2.92
CA LEU A 204 1.47 -22.45 -2.18
C LEU A 204 1.18 -21.30 -1.21
N ILE A 205 2.19 -20.79 -0.50
CA ILE A 205 2.03 -19.74 0.51
C ILE A 205 1.78 -18.38 -0.13
N PHE A 206 2.54 -18.05 -1.17
CA PHE A 206 2.57 -16.69 -1.70
C PHE A 206 1.78 -16.49 -3.00
N SER A 207 1.29 -17.53 -3.68
CA SER A 207 0.65 -17.40 -4.99
C SER A 207 -0.66 -16.58 -4.99
N LEU A 208 -1.22 -16.29 -3.84
CA LEU A 208 -2.37 -15.40 -3.72
C LEU A 208 -1.98 -13.92 -3.81
N ILE A 209 -0.82 -13.57 -3.23
CA ILE A 209 -0.35 -12.17 -3.15
C ILE A 209 0.72 -11.84 -4.19
N VAL A 210 1.50 -12.83 -4.62
CA VAL A 210 2.59 -12.72 -5.60
C VAL A 210 2.27 -13.57 -6.81
N ARG A 211 2.34 -13.02 -8.02
CA ARG A 211 2.03 -13.75 -9.25
C ARG A 211 3.00 -14.90 -9.52
N HIS A 212 4.31 -14.66 -9.39
CA HIS A 212 5.37 -15.63 -9.62
C HIS A 212 6.31 -15.74 -8.41
N PRO A 213 5.91 -16.42 -7.32
CA PRO A 213 6.71 -16.47 -6.08
C PRO A 213 8.13 -17.03 -6.27
N SER A 214 8.34 -17.89 -7.27
CA SER A 214 9.66 -18.47 -7.57
C SER A 214 10.66 -17.47 -8.15
N ARG A 215 10.18 -16.32 -8.67
CA ARG A 215 11.01 -15.24 -9.23
C ARG A 215 11.40 -14.19 -8.17
N ILE A 216 10.68 -14.15 -7.07
CA ILE A 216 10.98 -13.20 -5.99
C ILE A 216 12.12 -13.75 -5.12
N PRO A 217 13.13 -12.94 -4.77
CA PRO A 217 14.19 -13.33 -3.85
C PRO A 217 13.64 -13.86 -2.53
N ALA A 218 14.28 -14.89 -1.98
CA ALA A 218 13.75 -15.58 -0.80
C ALA A 218 13.81 -14.72 0.48
N ASP A 219 14.77 -13.82 0.55
CA ASP A 219 14.97 -12.90 1.66
C ASP A 219 13.82 -11.91 1.81
N ILE A 220 13.40 -11.22 0.72
CA ILE A 220 12.26 -10.32 0.80
C ILE A 220 10.96 -11.07 1.14
N LEU A 221 10.75 -12.29 0.61
CA LEU A 221 9.60 -13.11 0.98
C LEU A 221 9.63 -13.50 2.47
N PHE A 222 10.81 -13.69 3.04
CA PHE A 222 10.96 -13.94 4.46
C PHE A 222 10.59 -12.70 5.29
N GLU A 223 11.06 -11.51 4.89
CA GLU A 223 10.77 -10.26 5.59
C GLU A 223 9.26 -9.95 5.60
N ILE A 224 8.58 -10.06 4.46
CA ILE A 224 7.12 -9.83 4.41
C ILE A 224 6.31 -10.88 5.15
N ALA A 225 6.80 -12.12 5.25
CA ALA A 225 6.13 -13.18 5.99
C ALA A 225 6.13 -12.93 7.52
N GLN A 226 7.05 -12.14 8.04
CA GLN A 226 7.12 -11.81 9.47
C GLN A 226 5.94 -10.95 9.95
N GLY A 227 5.26 -10.26 9.04
CA GLY A 227 4.05 -9.50 9.35
C GLY A 227 2.81 -10.35 9.65
N ALA A 228 2.86 -11.66 9.35
CA ALA A 228 1.72 -12.54 9.54
C ALA A 228 1.46 -12.88 11.01
N GLY A 229 0.21 -13.26 11.34
CA GLY A 229 -0.15 -13.79 12.66
C GLY A 229 -0.34 -12.74 13.77
N LYS A 230 -0.35 -11.45 13.45
CA LYS A 230 -0.59 -10.36 14.42
C LYS A 230 -2.06 -10.32 14.86
N ARG A 231 -2.27 -9.92 16.13
CA ARG A 231 -3.61 -9.88 16.74
C ARG A 231 -4.56 -8.90 16.05
N ALA A 232 -4.04 -7.80 15.53
CA ALA A 232 -4.82 -6.80 14.82
C ALA A 232 -5.39 -7.29 13.47
N PHE A 233 -4.96 -8.43 12.93
CA PHE A 233 -5.37 -8.92 11.61
C PHE A 233 -6.90 -9.01 11.46
N LEU A 234 -7.58 -9.76 12.34
CA LEU A 234 -9.03 -9.96 12.24
C LEU A 234 -9.84 -8.67 12.51
N PRO A 235 -9.53 -7.87 13.56
CA PRO A 235 -10.18 -6.57 13.75
C PRO A 235 -10.02 -5.64 12.55
N THR A 236 -8.85 -5.60 11.94
CA THR A 236 -8.56 -4.75 10.79
C THR A 236 -9.28 -5.24 9.53
N LEU A 237 -9.28 -6.56 9.28
CA LEU A 237 -10.04 -7.13 8.16
C LEU A 237 -11.53 -6.80 8.27
N ARG A 238 -12.09 -6.85 9.48
CA ARG A 238 -13.44 -6.43 9.76
C ARG A 238 -13.66 -4.94 9.42
N ALA A 239 -12.76 -4.07 9.87
CA ALA A 239 -12.84 -2.63 9.62
C ALA A 239 -12.78 -2.31 8.11
N ILE A 240 -11.97 -3.04 7.32
CA ILE A 240 -11.90 -2.91 5.86
C ILE A 240 -13.25 -3.23 5.21
N VAL A 241 -13.89 -4.32 5.64
CA VAL A 241 -15.16 -4.81 5.01
C VAL A 241 -16.38 -3.97 5.43
N GLU A 242 -16.34 -3.37 6.62
CA GLU A 242 -17.47 -2.63 7.17
C GLU A 242 -17.49 -1.14 6.82
N TYR A 243 -16.37 -0.58 6.34
CA TYR A 243 -16.26 0.84 6.06
C TYR A 243 -16.32 1.12 4.56
N ASP A 244 -17.44 1.69 4.10
CA ASP A 244 -17.59 2.22 2.74
C ASP A 244 -17.26 3.72 2.73
N PHE A 245 -16.29 4.12 1.90
CA PHE A 245 -15.85 5.51 1.78
C PHE A 245 -15.91 6.05 0.34
N ARG A 246 -16.56 5.33 -0.57
CA ARG A 246 -16.64 5.69 -2.00
C ARG A 246 -17.16 7.10 -2.20
N ASP A 247 -18.20 7.47 -1.45
CA ASP A 247 -18.82 8.81 -1.54
C ASP A 247 -17.89 9.93 -1.05
N ARG A 248 -16.79 9.56 -0.37
CA ARG A 248 -15.79 10.49 0.14
C ARG A 248 -14.53 10.59 -0.73
N LEU A 249 -14.34 9.67 -1.67
CA LEU A 249 -13.18 9.71 -2.58
C LEU A 249 -13.08 11.02 -3.39
N PRO A 250 -14.20 11.67 -3.80
CA PRO A 250 -14.13 12.98 -4.42
C PRO A 250 -13.59 14.10 -3.52
N ASP A 251 -13.47 13.90 -2.21
CA ASP A 251 -12.89 14.85 -1.26
C ASP A 251 -11.35 14.86 -1.28
N ILE A 252 -10.71 13.89 -1.94
CA ILE A 252 -9.26 13.86 -2.13
C ILE A 252 -8.88 14.99 -3.09
N ARG A 253 -8.02 15.90 -2.62
CA ARG A 253 -7.66 17.14 -3.33
C ARG A 253 -6.29 17.10 -3.99
N CYS A 254 -5.41 16.22 -3.50
CA CYS A 254 -4.06 16.12 -4.01
C CYS A 254 -3.99 15.29 -5.31
N PRO A 255 -2.99 15.54 -6.17
CA PRO A 255 -2.68 14.66 -7.28
C PRO A 255 -2.53 13.23 -6.82
N THR A 256 -3.12 12.29 -7.56
CA THR A 256 -3.12 10.87 -7.20
C THR A 256 -2.56 10.01 -8.32
N LEU A 257 -1.61 9.13 -7.97
CA LEU A 257 -1.09 8.07 -8.82
C LEU A 257 -1.71 6.73 -8.39
N ILE A 258 -2.20 5.96 -9.35
CA ILE A 258 -2.74 4.62 -9.11
C ILE A 258 -1.83 3.60 -9.81
N VAL A 259 -1.26 2.66 -9.04
CA VAL A 259 -0.42 1.58 -9.53
C VAL A 259 -1.07 0.25 -9.18
N TRP A 260 -1.23 -0.65 -10.17
CA TRP A 260 -1.96 -1.90 -9.92
C TRP A 260 -1.38 -3.08 -10.67
N GLY A 261 -1.42 -4.27 -10.06
CA GLY A 261 -1.08 -5.50 -10.75
C GLY A 261 -2.23 -6.02 -11.62
N GLU A 262 -1.98 -6.27 -12.89
CA GLU A 262 -2.99 -6.78 -13.84
C GLU A 262 -3.62 -8.10 -13.37
N LYS A 263 -2.84 -8.94 -12.68
CA LYS A 263 -3.23 -10.27 -12.19
C LYS A 263 -3.43 -10.30 -10.68
N ASP A 264 -3.78 -9.18 -10.08
CA ASP A 264 -4.10 -9.12 -8.65
C ASP A 264 -5.29 -10.04 -8.33
N ALA A 265 -5.02 -11.05 -7.49
CA ALA A 265 -6.01 -12.05 -7.09
C ALA A 265 -6.78 -11.67 -5.81
N ILE A 266 -6.34 -10.61 -5.11
CA ILE A 266 -6.94 -10.13 -3.86
C ILE A 266 -7.87 -8.96 -4.14
N ILE A 267 -7.37 -7.89 -4.77
CA ILE A 267 -8.13 -6.70 -5.13
C ILE A 267 -8.19 -6.61 -6.65
N PRO A 268 -9.36 -6.79 -7.27
CA PRO A 268 -9.48 -6.83 -8.72
C PRO A 268 -8.95 -5.57 -9.40
N ALA A 269 -8.22 -5.72 -10.51
CA ALA A 269 -7.63 -4.60 -11.26
C ALA A 269 -8.70 -3.57 -11.77
N LYS A 270 -9.96 -3.95 -11.86
CA LYS A 270 -11.06 -3.01 -12.15
C LYS A 270 -11.21 -1.91 -11.09
N ASP A 271 -10.80 -2.18 -9.84
CA ASP A 271 -10.87 -1.20 -8.76
C ASP A 271 -9.91 -0.03 -9.01
N ALA A 272 -8.80 -0.24 -9.72
CA ALA A 272 -7.89 0.83 -10.13
C ALA A 272 -8.61 1.90 -10.97
N TYR A 273 -9.40 1.47 -11.95
CA TYR A 273 -10.18 2.37 -12.81
C TYR A 273 -11.36 3.01 -12.08
N GLU A 274 -11.90 2.35 -11.05
CA GLU A 274 -12.93 2.94 -10.22
C GLU A 274 -12.35 4.03 -9.31
N TYR A 275 -11.16 3.85 -8.76
CA TYR A 275 -10.42 4.90 -8.07
C TYR A 275 -10.12 6.07 -9.00
N GLU A 276 -9.61 5.82 -10.21
CA GLU A 276 -9.36 6.83 -11.23
C GLU A 276 -10.60 7.66 -11.56
N ARG A 277 -11.76 7.01 -11.66
CA ARG A 277 -13.05 7.65 -11.95
C ARG A 277 -13.56 8.51 -10.78
N LEU A 278 -13.30 8.09 -9.53
CA LEU A 278 -13.88 8.72 -8.33
C LEU A 278 -13.00 9.83 -7.75
N ILE A 279 -11.67 9.75 -7.91
CA ILE A 279 -10.74 10.73 -7.34
C ILE A 279 -10.42 11.79 -8.40
N PRO A 280 -10.72 13.09 -8.15
CA PRO A 280 -10.30 14.17 -9.03
C PRO A 280 -8.78 14.27 -9.13
N GLY A 281 -8.27 14.65 -10.31
CA GLY A 281 -6.82 14.91 -10.48
C GLY A 281 -5.94 13.64 -10.47
N THR A 282 -6.52 12.46 -10.68
CA THR A 282 -5.77 11.21 -10.89
C THR A 282 -5.00 11.25 -12.19
N GLN A 283 -3.76 10.74 -12.16
CA GLN A 283 -3.03 10.41 -13.38
C GLN A 283 -3.56 9.09 -13.97
N PRO A 284 -3.31 8.81 -15.27
CA PRO A 284 -3.65 7.52 -15.85
C PRO A 284 -3.09 6.35 -15.04
N VAL A 285 -3.91 5.31 -14.88
CA VAL A 285 -3.52 4.12 -14.11
C VAL A 285 -2.27 3.47 -14.69
N VAL A 286 -1.27 3.25 -13.86
CA VAL A 286 -0.10 2.44 -14.17
C VAL A 286 -0.42 0.98 -13.90
N MET A 287 -0.74 0.24 -14.97
CA MET A 287 -1.04 -1.19 -14.89
C MET A 287 0.24 -2.01 -15.08
N LEU A 288 0.65 -2.75 -14.06
CA LEU A 288 1.81 -3.63 -14.08
C LEU A 288 1.41 -4.97 -14.71
N GLU A 289 1.93 -5.26 -15.91
CA GLU A 289 1.62 -6.48 -16.67
C GLU A 289 2.07 -7.74 -15.90
N ASP A 290 1.26 -8.80 -15.96
CA ASP A 290 1.49 -10.12 -15.32
C ASP A 290 2.01 -10.04 -13.88
N THR A 291 1.45 -9.11 -13.09
CA THR A 291 1.84 -8.77 -11.72
C THR A 291 0.66 -9.01 -10.78
N GLY A 292 0.95 -9.50 -9.57
CA GLY A 292 -0.05 -9.76 -8.53
C GLY A 292 -0.33 -8.54 -7.65
N HIS A 293 -0.59 -8.79 -6.36
CA HIS A 293 -1.07 -7.79 -5.40
C HIS A 293 0.02 -6.84 -4.87
N VAL A 294 1.26 -7.26 -4.88
CA VAL A 294 2.39 -6.50 -4.29
C VAL A 294 3.33 -6.00 -5.38
N GLY A 295 2.80 -5.19 -6.29
CA GLY A 295 3.52 -4.66 -7.45
C GLY A 295 4.85 -3.98 -7.10
N MET A 296 4.92 -3.33 -5.94
CA MET A 296 6.12 -2.68 -5.43
C MET A 296 7.26 -3.66 -5.06
N ILE A 297 6.93 -4.94 -4.87
CA ILE A 297 7.89 -6.04 -4.62
C ILE A 297 8.12 -6.86 -5.88
N GLU A 298 7.08 -7.05 -6.68
CA GLU A 298 7.14 -7.90 -7.87
C GLU A 298 7.86 -7.21 -9.04
N ARG A 299 7.75 -5.87 -9.15
CA ARG A 299 8.41 -5.03 -10.17
C ARG A 299 8.95 -3.74 -9.54
N PRO A 300 9.91 -3.86 -8.60
CA PRO A 300 10.37 -2.71 -7.82
C PRO A 300 10.93 -1.59 -8.69
N ARG A 301 11.70 -1.89 -9.73
CA ARG A 301 12.27 -0.88 -10.64
C ARG A 301 11.19 -0.08 -11.36
N THR A 302 10.19 -0.76 -11.90
CA THR A 302 9.08 -0.13 -12.61
C THR A 302 8.24 0.71 -11.64
N PHE A 303 7.95 0.18 -10.45
CA PHE A 303 7.21 0.89 -9.41
C PHE A 303 7.97 2.13 -8.93
N ASN A 304 9.26 2.00 -8.61
CA ASN A 304 10.10 3.10 -8.12
C ASN A 304 10.24 4.21 -9.18
N ALA A 305 10.42 3.83 -10.46
CA ALA A 305 10.47 4.80 -11.56
C ALA A 305 9.17 5.60 -11.69
N ALA A 306 8.01 4.92 -11.68
CA ALA A 306 6.71 5.57 -11.75
C ALA A 306 6.46 6.49 -10.54
N LEU A 307 6.82 6.04 -9.32
CA LEU A 307 6.70 6.83 -8.11
C LEU A 307 7.59 8.08 -8.16
N LEU A 308 8.87 7.93 -8.54
CA LEU A 308 9.82 9.06 -8.62
C LEU A 308 9.40 10.07 -9.69
N GLU A 309 8.95 9.61 -10.86
CA GLU A 309 8.41 10.49 -11.90
C GLU A 309 7.22 11.30 -11.35
N PHE A 310 6.31 10.62 -10.66
CA PHE A 310 5.13 11.27 -10.09
C PHE A 310 5.47 12.29 -9.01
N ILE A 311 6.33 11.96 -8.05
CA ILE A 311 6.67 12.88 -6.94
C ILE A 311 7.63 14.00 -7.33
N SER A 312 8.30 13.89 -8.47
CA SER A 312 9.20 14.92 -9.01
C SER A 312 8.52 15.82 -10.05
N GLY A 313 7.31 15.46 -10.50
CA GLY A 313 6.54 16.25 -11.45
C GLY A 313 6.11 17.61 -10.86
N PRO A 314 5.71 18.57 -11.70
CA PRO A 314 5.19 19.85 -11.21
C PRO A 314 3.93 19.63 -10.36
N THR A 315 3.82 20.34 -9.24
CA THR A 315 2.57 20.38 -8.48
C THR A 315 1.54 21.13 -9.33
N PRO A 316 0.36 20.54 -9.62
CA PRO A 316 -0.69 21.28 -10.32
C PRO A 316 -1.02 22.54 -9.52
N ASP A 317 -0.99 23.69 -10.19
CA ASP A 317 -1.35 24.97 -9.60
C ASP A 317 -2.79 24.90 -9.03
N GLN A 318 -2.93 24.95 -7.71
CA GLN A 318 -4.23 24.89 -7.03
C GLN A 318 -5.07 26.17 -7.23
N GLY A 319 -4.65 27.02 -8.15
CA GLY A 319 -5.18 28.38 -8.36
C GLY A 319 -5.70 28.68 -9.75
N GLN A 320 -6.59 27.86 -10.34
CA GLN A 320 -7.51 28.37 -11.41
C GLN A 320 -8.85 27.61 -11.36
N GLY A 321 -9.53 27.73 -10.20
CA GLY A 321 -10.95 27.47 -10.06
C GLY A 321 -11.74 28.69 -10.39
N ALA A 322 -12.60 28.62 -11.43
CA ALA A 322 -13.70 29.49 -11.75
C ALA A 322 -13.33 30.98 -12.02
N GLY A 323 -12.83 31.26 -13.21
CA GLY A 323 -13.05 32.57 -13.83
C GLY A 323 -14.55 32.73 -14.01
N GLU A 324 -15.16 33.54 -13.16
CA GLU A 324 -16.51 34.07 -13.38
C GLU A 324 -16.51 34.78 -14.72
N GLY A 325 -17.18 34.22 -15.71
CA GLY A 325 -17.50 34.89 -16.94
C GLY A 325 -18.45 36.06 -16.61
N GLU A 326 -17.92 37.26 -16.65
CA GLU A 326 -18.76 38.47 -16.65
C GLU A 326 -19.75 38.37 -17.82
N PRO A 327 -21.05 38.63 -17.61
CA PRO A 327 -22.01 38.71 -18.70
C PRO A 327 -21.73 39.99 -19.53
N GLU A 328 -21.50 39.79 -20.82
CA GLU A 328 -21.40 40.86 -21.82
C GLU A 328 -22.66 41.76 -21.77
N PRO A 329 -22.55 43.09 -21.71
CA PRO A 329 -23.71 43.95 -21.69
C PRO A 329 -24.38 43.97 -23.07
N ALA A 330 -25.67 43.66 -23.10
CA ALA A 330 -26.52 43.76 -24.29
C ALA A 330 -26.49 45.19 -24.84
N ALA A 331 -26.05 45.32 -26.08
CA ALA A 331 -26.11 46.54 -26.86
C ALA A 331 -27.58 46.85 -27.22
N ALA A 332 -28.00 48.10 -26.91
CA ALA A 332 -29.26 48.69 -27.31
C ALA A 332 -29.27 49.07 -28.79
#